data_fb8865a81f9c0da532c29d9d80e0a6fe
#
_entry.id   fb8865a81f9c0da532c29d9d80e0a6fe
#
_cell.length_a   1.000
_cell.length_b   1.000
_cell.length_c   1.000
_cell.angle_alpha   90.00
_cell.angle_beta   90.00
_cell.angle_gamma   90.00
#
_symmetry.space_group_name_H-M   'P 1'
#
loop_
_entity.id
_entity.type
_entity.pdbx_description
1 polymer ?
#
loop_
_entity_poly.entity_id
_entity_poly.type
_entity_poly.pdbx_seq_one_letter_code
_entity_poly.pdbx_strand_id
1 'polypeptide(L)'
;MQARSSLILFSLFIILCSTYASGKVITGAERMDQYLPLIKGKRVGMVVNHTSIVGTEPIHLLDTLLKQKIDIVKVFAPEHGFRGNADAGETVKDGKDSRTGVTIVSLYGDNKKPTAAQLKDIDVILFDI
;
A
#
# COMPACT_ATOMS: atom_id res chain seq x y z
N MET A 1 -0.03 -23.45 54.69
CA MET A 1 -0.48 -22.14 54.12
C MET A 1 0.44 -21.55 53.05
N GLN A 2 1.71 -21.89 52.95
CA GLN A 2 2.67 -21.33 51.97
C GLN A 2 2.43 -21.72 50.51
N ALA A 3 1.95 -22.95 50.25
CA ALA A 3 1.75 -23.43 48.86
C ALA A 3 0.66 -22.69 48.07
N ARG A 4 -0.40 -22.22 48.77
CA ARG A 4 -1.50 -21.49 48.09
C ARG A 4 -1.09 -20.07 47.64
N SER A 5 -0.23 -19.41 48.41
CA SER A 5 0.27 -18.06 48.09
C SER A 5 1.21 -18.09 46.86
N SER A 6 2.07 -19.12 46.74
CA SER A 6 2.96 -19.29 45.60
C SER A 6 2.20 -19.57 44.30
N LEU A 7 1.10 -20.32 44.37
CA LEU A 7 0.29 -20.64 43.20
C LEU A 7 -0.44 -19.37 42.68
N ILE A 8 -0.93 -18.54 43.58
CA ILE A 8 -1.60 -17.25 43.22
C ILE A 8 -0.61 -16.27 42.59
N LEU A 9 0.60 -16.15 43.14
CA LEU A 9 1.65 -15.30 42.55
C LEU A 9 2.08 -15.78 41.16
N PHE A 10 2.21 -17.08 40.93
CA PHE A 10 2.56 -17.66 39.65
C PHE A 10 1.45 -17.45 38.61
N SER A 11 0.17 -17.61 39.00
CA SER A 11 -0.97 -17.32 38.13
C SER A 11 -1.07 -15.83 37.76
N LEU A 12 -0.80 -14.92 38.71
CA LEU A 12 -0.79 -13.49 38.46
C LEU A 12 0.33 -13.07 37.49
N PHE A 13 1.50 -13.72 37.58
CA PHE A 13 2.63 -13.48 36.69
C PHE A 13 2.32 -13.93 35.25
N ILE A 14 1.65 -15.08 35.07
CA ILE A 14 1.23 -15.58 33.75
C ILE A 14 0.21 -14.62 33.11
N ILE A 15 -0.73 -14.09 33.88
CA ILE A 15 -1.73 -13.12 33.39
C ILE A 15 -1.06 -11.82 32.97
N LEU A 16 -0.05 -11.33 33.71
CA LEU A 16 0.69 -10.12 33.35
C LEU A 16 1.52 -10.29 32.06
N CYS A 17 2.10 -11.49 31.83
CA CYS A 17 2.85 -11.77 30.59
C CYS A 17 1.97 -11.86 29.34
N SER A 18 0.68 -12.12 29.48
CA SER A 18 -0.24 -12.32 28.35
C SER A 18 -0.67 -10.99 27.67
N THR A 19 -0.35 -9.83 28.23
CA THR A 19 -0.85 -8.54 27.74
C THR A 19 0.10 -7.79 26.81
N TYR A 20 1.25 -8.33 26.44
CA TYR A 20 2.30 -7.58 25.72
C TYR A 20 2.59 -8.02 24.27
N ALA A 21 1.69 -8.73 23.61
CA ALA A 21 1.93 -9.18 22.24
C ALA A 21 0.95 -8.61 21.20
N SER A 22 0.60 -7.33 21.27
CA SER A 22 -0.10 -6.66 20.17
C SER A 22 0.83 -5.64 19.48
N GLY A 23 1.88 -6.12 18.87
CA GLY A 23 2.69 -5.31 17.97
C GLY A 23 1.84 -4.97 16.73
N LYS A 24 1.49 -3.69 16.55
CA LYS A 24 0.88 -3.23 15.29
C LYS A 24 1.85 -3.52 14.15
N VAL A 25 1.43 -4.31 13.17
CA VAL A 25 2.20 -4.50 11.94
C VAL A 25 2.18 -3.19 11.17
N ILE A 26 3.36 -2.65 10.85
CA ILE A 26 3.52 -1.47 10.00
C ILE A 26 3.93 -1.97 8.63
N THR A 27 3.11 -1.70 7.62
CA THR A 27 3.37 -2.10 6.23
C THR A 27 4.52 -1.28 5.62
N GLY A 28 5.10 -1.77 4.51
CA GLY A 28 6.11 -1.01 3.76
C GLY A 28 5.58 0.34 3.29
N ALA A 29 4.33 0.39 2.84
CA ALA A 29 3.65 1.61 2.41
C ALA A 29 3.49 2.65 3.53
N GLU A 30 3.37 2.24 4.79
CA GLU A 30 3.29 3.12 5.95
C GLU A 30 4.65 3.68 6.40
N ARG A 31 5.78 3.11 5.92
CA ARG A 31 7.15 3.57 6.26
C ARG A 31 7.61 4.74 5.38
N MET A 32 6.77 5.76 5.29
CA MET A 32 7.01 6.91 4.40
C MET A 32 8.30 7.65 4.73
N ASP A 33 8.71 7.73 5.99
CA ASP A 33 9.97 8.31 6.45
C ASP A 33 11.19 7.66 5.77
N GLN A 34 11.10 6.38 5.42
CA GLN A 34 12.20 5.63 4.81
C GLN A 34 12.27 5.80 3.29
N TYR A 35 11.13 5.81 2.58
CA TYR A 35 11.15 5.81 1.11
C TYR A 35 10.84 7.16 0.46
N LEU A 36 10.13 8.10 1.13
CA LEU A 36 9.89 9.43 0.55
C LEU A 36 11.17 10.15 0.13
N PRO A 37 12.28 10.13 0.90
CA PRO A 37 13.52 10.75 0.47
C PRO A 37 14.09 10.15 -0.82
N LEU A 38 13.78 8.88 -1.13
CA LEU A 38 14.27 8.18 -2.30
C LEU A 38 13.51 8.53 -3.58
N ILE A 39 12.23 8.94 -3.45
CA ILE A 39 11.33 9.21 -4.58
C ILE A 39 11.05 10.71 -4.78
N LYS A 40 11.38 11.56 -3.81
CA LYS A 40 11.18 13.01 -3.91
C LYS A 40 11.99 13.60 -5.05
N GLY A 41 11.33 14.44 -5.87
CA GLY A 41 11.95 15.07 -7.06
C GLY A 41 12.15 14.13 -8.24
N LYS A 42 11.59 12.90 -8.17
CA LYS A 42 11.59 11.93 -9.27
C LYS A 42 10.19 11.80 -9.86
N ARG A 43 10.13 11.45 -11.14
CA ARG A 43 8.89 11.07 -11.83
C ARG A 43 8.56 9.62 -11.46
N VAL A 44 7.50 9.43 -10.70
CA VAL A 44 7.15 8.15 -10.10
C VAL A 44 6.04 7.47 -10.91
N GLY A 45 6.28 6.22 -11.32
CA GLY A 45 5.24 5.29 -11.74
C GLY A 45 4.84 4.43 -10.54
N MET A 46 3.56 4.11 -10.41
CA MET A 46 3.09 3.21 -9.35
C MET A 46 2.49 1.95 -9.94
N VAL A 47 2.82 0.79 -9.38
CA VAL A 47 2.08 -0.47 -9.61
C VAL A 47 1.28 -0.71 -8.34
N VAL A 48 -0.02 -0.50 -8.40
CA VAL A 48 -0.91 -0.51 -7.23
C VAL A 48 -2.30 -1.02 -7.59
N ASN A 49 -3.02 -1.51 -6.60
CA ASN A 49 -4.42 -1.90 -6.72
C ASN A 49 -5.25 -1.32 -5.55
N HIS A 50 -6.49 -1.76 -5.39
CA HIS A 50 -7.40 -1.26 -4.35
C HIS A 50 -6.96 -1.59 -2.92
N THR A 51 -6.02 -2.53 -2.73
CA THR A 51 -5.48 -2.88 -1.41
C THR A 51 -4.30 -2.01 -0.99
N SER A 52 -3.77 -1.17 -1.89
CA SER A 52 -2.70 -0.20 -1.61
C SER A 52 -3.23 0.96 -0.76
N ILE A 53 -3.53 0.69 0.50
CA ILE A 53 -4.11 1.62 1.46
C ILE A 53 -3.17 1.83 2.64
N VAL A 54 -3.18 3.03 3.21
CA VAL A 54 -2.32 3.41 4.34
C VAL A 54 -3.13 4.11 5.43
N GLY A 55 -2.65 3.95 6.66
CA GLY A 55 -3.22 4.59 7.84
C GLY A 55 -4.35 3.82 8.49
N THR A 56 -4.85 4.37 9.60
CA THR A 56 -6.00 3.82 10.34
C THR A 56 -7.33 4.07 9.62
N GLU A 57 -7.43 5.20 8.93
CA GLU A 57 -8.48 5.44 7.94
C GLU A 57 -7.94 5.01 6.59
N PRO A 58 -8.64 4.13 5.85
CA PRO A 58 -8.11 3.54 4.63
C PRO A 58 -8.03 4.57 3.49
N ILE A 59 -6.90 5.27 3.41
CA ILE A 59 -6.62 6.20 2.32
C ILE A 59 -5.72 5.49 1.30
N HIS A 60 -6.07 5.58 0.02
CA HIS A 60 -5.26 4.99 -1.03
C HIS A 60 -3.86 5.62 -1.07
N LEU A 61 -2.81 4.80 -1.26
CA LEU A 61 -1.41 5.25 -1.26
C LEU A 61 -1.15 6.36 -2.29
N LEU A 62 -1.76 6.29 -3.49
CA LEU A 62 -1.70 7.35 -4.49
C LEU A 62 -2.11 8.71 -3.91
N ASP A 63 -3.28 8.76 -3.25
CA ASP A 63 -3.83 10.01 -2.70
C ASP A 63 -2.90 10.58 -1.62
N THR A 64 -2.31 9.69 -0.81
CA THR A 64 -1.35 10.06 0.23
C THR A 64 -0.07 10.64 -0.37
N LEU A 65 0.50 10.00 -1.39
CA LEU A 65 1.74 10.47 -2.03
C LEU A 65 1.53 11.80 -2.78
N LEU A 66 0.38 11.99 -3.43
CA LEU A 66 0.04 13.28 -4.05
C LEU A 66 -0.07 14.40 -3.01
N LYS A 67 -0.65 14.14 -1.81
CA LYS A 67 -0.65 15.10 -0.70
C LYS A 67 0.77 15.46 -0.24
N GLN A 68 1.71 14.51 -0.32
CA GLN A 68 3.14 14.73 -0.04
C GLN A 68 3.89 15.41 -1.20
N LYS A 69 3.17 15.84 -2.25
CA LYS A 69 3.73 16.51 -3.44
C LYS A 69 4.75 15.65 -4.19
N ILE A 70 4.56 14.32 -4.18
CA ILE A 70 5.32 13.41 -5.03
C ILE A 70 4.76 13.49 -6.45
N ASP A 71 5.64 13.57 -7.44
CA ASP A 71 5.29 13.63 -8.86
C ASP A 71 4.91 12.23 -9.37
N ILE A 72 3.62 11.88 -9.25
CA ILE A 72 3.09 10.63 -9.76
C ILE A 72 2.61 10.83 -11.19
N VAL A 73 3.39 10.35 -12.14
CA VAL A 73 3.10 10.54 -13.57
C VAL A 73 2.16 9.48 -14.13
N LYS A 74 2.14 8.26 -13.52
CA LYS A 74 1.38 7.15 -14.06
C LYS A 74 1.11 6.07 -13.01
N VAL A 75 -0.06 5.46 -13.09
CA VAL A 75 -0.43 4.26 -12.35
C VAL A 75 -0.57 3.10 -13.33
N PHE A 76 0.09 1.99 -13.04
CA PHE A 76 -0.10 0.70 -13.68
C PHE A 76 -1.03 -0.13 -12.82
N ALA A 77 -2.22 -0.43 -13.34
CA ALA A 77 -3.26 -1.15 -12.63
C ALA A 77 -3.29 -2.61 -13.08
N PRO A 78 -2.87 -3.58 -12.24
CA PRO A 78 -3.09 -4.99 -12.51
C PRO A 78 -4.57 -5.35 -12.33
N GLU A 79 -4.88 -6.58 -11.99
CA GLU A 79 -6.24 -7.08 -11.81
C GLU A 79 -7.13 -6.20 -10.92
N HIS A 80 -8.44 -6.20 -11.15
CA HIS A 80 -9.49 -5.51 -10.40
C HIS A 80 -9.44 -3.97 -10.42
N GLY A 81 -8.57 -3.37 -11.24
CA GLY A 81 -8.40 -1.92 -11.28
C GLY A 81 -7.76 -1.34 -10.01
N PHE A 82 -7.29 -0.11 -10.12
CA PHE A 82 -6.50 0.43 -9.02
C PHE A 82 -7.33 0.97 -7.84
N ARG A 83 -8.64 1.26 -8.04
CA ARG A 83 -9.54 1.68 -6.95
C ARG A 83 -10.62 0.64 -6.59
N GLY A 84 -10.56 -0.56 -7.15
CA GLY A 84 -11.52 -1.62 -6.86
C GLY A 84 -12.92 -1.40 -7.44
N ASN A 85 -13.05 -0.55 -8.44
CA ASN A 85 -14.35 -0.25 -9.08
C ASN A 85 -14.67 -1.20 -10.24
N ALA A 86 -13.77 -2.14 -10.54
CA ALA A 86 -13.98 -3.14 -11.57
C ALA A 86 -14.43 -4.46 -10.94
N ASP A 87 -15.51 -5.03 -11.45
CA ASP A 87 -15.98 -6.36 -11.04
C ASP A 87 -14.99 -7.46 -11.45
N ALA A 88 -15.09 -8.62 -10.79
CA ALA A 88 -14.26 -9.76 -11.11
C ALA A 88 -14.41 -10.15 -12.59
N GLY A 89 -13.33 -10.05 -13.36
CA GLY A 89 -13.32 -10.32 -14.81
C GLY A 89 -13.63 -9.12 -15.69
N GLU A 90 -13.95 -7.95 -15.13
CA GLU A 90 -14.12 -6.73 -15.91
C GLU A 90 -12.76 -6.23 -16.44
N THR A 91 -12.75 -5.85 -17.72
CA THR A 91 -11.55 -5.33 -18.37
C THR A 91 -11.23 -3.94 -17.83
N VAL A 92 -10.14 -3.82 -17.08
CA VAL A 92 -9.57 -2.53 -16.71
C VAL A 92 -9.00 -1.86 -17.96
N LYS A 93 -9.57 -0.72 -18.36
CA LYS A 93 -9.12 0.04 -19.54
C LYS A 93 -8.12 1.10 -19.14
N ASP A 94 -7.25 1.45 -20.09
CA ASP A 94 -6.42 2.66 -19.99
C ASP A 94 -7.32 3.91 -19.84
N GLY A 95 -6.88 4.87 -19.06
CA GLY A 95 -7.66 6.08 -18.81
C GLY A 95 -6.99 7.06 -17.86
N LYS A 96 -7.83 7.84 -17.18
CA LYS A 96 -7.39 8.73 -16.10
C LYS A 96 -8.22 8.48 -14.85
N ASP A 97 -7.55 8.53 -13.72
CA ASP A 97 -8.25 8.51 -12.43
C ASP A 97 -9.17 9.72 -12.30
N SER A 98 -10.44 9.50 -12.07
CA SER A 98 -11.46 10.56 -12.00
C SER A 98 -11.25 11.51 -10.81
N ARG A 99 -10.55 11.08 -9.76
CA ARG A 99 -10.30 11.89 -8.56
C ARG A 99 -9.05 12.76 -8.67
N THR A 100 -8.00 12.24 -9.31
CA THR A 100 -6.67 12.87 -9.32
C THR A 100 -6.22 13.31 -10.70
N GLY A 101 -6.83 12.80 -11.77
CA GLY A 101 -6.42 13.04 -13.16
C GLY A 101 -5.17 12.24 -13.58
N VAL A 102 -4.57 11.45 -12.69
CA VAL A 102 -3.38 10.63 -12.99
C VAL A 102 -3.71 9.60 -14.06
N THR A 103 -2.79 9.42 -15.00
CA THR A 103 -2.94 8.44 -16.08
C THR A 103 -2.90 7.00 -15.53
N ILE A 104 -3.87 6.19 -15.93
CA ILE A 104 -3.96 4.77 -15.62
C ILE A 104 -3.59 3.97 -16.85
N VAL A 105 -2.69 3.01 -16.70
CA VAL A 105 -2.35 1.99 -17.68
C VAL A 105 -2.77 0.63 -17.14
N SER A 106 -3.62 -0.05 -17.87
CA SER A 106 -4.05 -1.40 -17.52
C SER A 106 -2.94 -2.41 -17.78
N LEU A 107 -2.67 -3.24 -16.76
CA LEU A 107 -1.83 -4.43 -16.88
C LEU A 107 -2.67 -5.72 -16.87
N TYR A 108 -3.94 -5.65 -17.31
CA TYR A 108 -4.86 -6.78 -17.36
C TYR A 108 -4.97 -7.36 -18.78
N GLY A 109 -5.33 -8.64 -18.89
CA GLY A 109 -5.48 -9.31 -20.17
C GLY A 109 -4.13 -9.60 -20.83
N ASP A 110 -3.95 -9.15 -22.07
CA ASP A 110 -2.75 -9.42 -22.86
C ASP A 110 -1.56 -8.52 -22.50
N ASN A 111 -1.81 -7.40 -21.83
CA ASN A 111 -0.79 -6.41 -21.47
C ASN A 111 -0.31 -6.59 -20.01
N LYS A 112 0.30 -7.73 -19.71
CA LYS A 112 0.70 -8.09 -18.32
C LYS A 112 1.96 -7.37 -17.79
N LYS A 113 2.61 -6.54 -18.60
CA LYS A 113 3.79 -5.77 -18.22
C LYS A 113 3.83 -4.44 -18.95
N PRO A 114 4.38 -3.37 -18.35
CA PRO A 114 4.56 -2.10 -19.04
C PRO A 114 5.49 -2.25 -20.25
N THR A 115 5.17 -1.55 -21.32
CA THR A 115 6.07 -1.42 -22.48
C THR A 115 7.16 -0.37 -22.22
N ALA A 116 8.25 -0.40 -22.98
CA ALA A 116 9.30 0.62 -22.91
C ALA A 116 8.77 2.04 -23.14
N ALA A 117 7.80 2.20 -24.07
CA ALA A 117 7.15 3.49 -24.31
C ALA A 117 6.34 3.99 -23.11
N GLN A 118 5.67 3.10 -22.38
CA GLN A 118 4.92 3.44 -21.17
C GLN A 118 5.82 3.82 -19.99
N LEU A 119 7.08 3.34 -19.98
CA LEU A 119 8.08 3.61 -18.95
C LEU A 119 8.97 4.82 -19.23
N LYS A 120 8.95 5.38 -20.45
CA LYS A 120 9.91 6.41 -20.92
C LYS A 120 10.03 7.62 -19.99
N ASP A 121 8.93 8.05 -19.38
CA ASP A 121 8.90 9.27 -18.55
C ASP A 121 8.90 8.96 -17.04
N ILE A 122 9.39 7.79 -16.64
CA ILE A 122 9.42 7.32 -15.26
C ILE A 122 10.87 7.14 -14.82
N ASP A 123 11.22 7.74 -13.68
CA ASP A 123 12.55 7.61 -13.07
C ASP A 123 12.60 6.47 -12.05
N VAL A 124 11.45 6.17 -11.42
CA VAL A 124 11.34 5.13 -10.39
C VAL A 124 9.95 4.51 -10.40
N ILE A 125 9.88 3.20 -10.18
CA ILE A 125 8.63 2.47 -9.96
C ILE A 125 8.48 2.16 -8.49
N LEU A 126 7.32 2.51 -7.93
CA LEU A 126 6.88 2.08 -6.61
C LEU A 126 5.87 0.94 -6.80
N PHE A 127 6.14 -0.20 -6.18
CA PHE A 127 5.29 -1.39 -6.25
C PHE A 127 4.69 -1.67 -4.87
N ASP A 128 3.34 -1.73 -4.81
CA ASP A 128 2.58 -2.02 -3.58
C ASP A 128 1.27 -2.72 -3.96
N ILE A 129 1.15 -4.01 -3.64
CA ILE A 129 -0.02 -4.86 -3.91
C ILE A 129 -0.27 -5.79 -2.72
#